data_36aa952f519d519d5688634dfe0d1b31
#
_entry.id   36aa952f519d519d5688634dfe0d1b31
#
_cell.length_a   1.000
_cell.length_b   1.000
_cell.length_c   1.000
_cell.angle_alpha   90.00
_cell.angle_beta   90.00
_cell.angle_gamma   90.00
#
_symmetry.space_group_name_H-M   'P 1'
#
loop_
_entity.id
_entity.type
_entity.pdbx_description
1 polymer ?
#
loop_
_entity_poly.entity_id
_entity_poly.type
_entity_poly.pdbx_seq_one_letter_code
_entity_poly.pdbx_strand_id
1 'polypeptide(L)'
;MIVLSSAPSLGPLLALGALRSPFKKPSAGADFPRARLVLASLRPDLRKLAAYERVCGFATGDDGLPVTYPHVLGFPLAMRLMSGRDFPLPLLGLVHTSIEIVRHAELPGDGTYEISVHIEKLSPHRRGTEATVVTEVRVADDVVWESRSTYLARHRTETAPADGPREQERAPLPAVEEWRIAGDVGRRYGAASGDRNPIHLHPLTARLFGFPRAIAHGMWTVARCLAAHGAPERARVTAEFRAPVLLPGTVTYAEDDAGRFELRDGDRVHVEGRVERLGPGPLQGRPGSVPLPGDQ
;
A
#
# COMPACT_ATOMS: atom_id res chain seq x y z
N MET A 1 6.22 15.15 16.30
CA MET A 1 5.45 13.90 16.51
C MET A 1 4.08 14.27 17.07
N ILE A 2 2.99 13.68 16.55
CA ILE A 2 1.62 13.90 17.04
C ILE A 2 1.04 12.52 17.36
N VAL A 3 0.76 12.27 18.63
CA VAL A 3 0.16 11.02 19.09
C VAL A 3 -1.36 11.15 19.06
N LEU A 4 -2.02 10.18 18.43
CA LEU A 4 -3.47 10.10 18.32
C LEU A 4 -4.02 9.07 19.30
N SER A 5 -5.15 9.36 19.90
CA SER A 5 -5.85 8.44 20.81
C SER A 5 -6.64 7.35 20.07
N SER A 6 -6.98 7.59 18.81
CA SER A 6 -7.73 6.65 17.95
C SER A 6 -7.47 6.91 16.46
N ALA A 7 -7.72 5.90 15.65
CA ALA A 7 -7.63 6.04 14.20
C ALA A 7 -8.66 7.07 13.68
N PRO A 8 -8.25 8.01 12.82
CA PRO A 8 -9.15 9.01 12.26
C PRO A 8 -10.27 8.39 11.41
N SER A 9 -11.45 8.99 11.42
CA SER A 9 -12.56 8.59 10.56
C SER A 9 -12.29 8.96 9.10
N LEU A 10 -12.27 7.98 8.20
CA LEU A 10 -11.93 8.16 6.79
C LEU A 10 -12.96 8.98 6.00
N GLY A 11 -14.26 8.79 6.24
CA GLY A 11 -15.30 9.49 5.48
C GLY A 11 -15.15 11.01 5.47
N PRO A 12 -15.09 11.67 6.64
CA PRO A 12 -14.85 13.12 6.72
C PRO A 12 -13.54 13.56 6.10
N LEU A 13 -12.46 12.77 6.27
CA LEU A 13 -11.14 13.09 5.69
C LEU A 13 -11.14 13.05 4.17
N LEU A 14 -11.73 12.03 3.58
CA LEU A 14 -11.85 11.89 2.13
C LEU A 14 -12.71 13.02 1.55
N ALA A 15 -13.86 13.34 2.18
CA ALA A 15 -14.72 14.46 1.76
C ALA A 15 -13.96 15.80 1.83
N LEU A 16 -13.27 16.06 2.92
CA LEU A 16 -12.49 17.28 3.11
C LEU A 16 -11.33 17.40 2.12
N GLY A 17 -10.62 16.31 1.88
CA GLY A 17 -9.55 16.25 0.89
C GLY A 17 -10.07 16.48 -0.53
N ALA A 18 -11.24 15.91 -0.88
CA ALA A 18 -11.88 16.13 -2.15
C ALA A 18 -12.27 17.61 -2.35
N LEU A 19 -12.92 18.22 -1.35
CA LEU A 19 -13.31 19.65 -1.38
C LEU A 19 -12.09 20.59 -1.51
N ARG A 20 -10.95 20.23 -0.96
CA ARG A 20 -9.71 21.03 -1.02
C ARG A 20 -8.93 20.82 -2.31
N SER A 21 -9.13 19.72 -3.00
CA SER A 21 -8.34 19.34 -4.19
C SER A 21 -8.28 20.42 -5.27
N PRO A 22 -9.38 21.13 -5.66
CA PRO A 22 -9.31 22.16 -6.68
C PRO A 22 -8.45 23.37 -6.32
N PHE A 23 -8.18 23.58 -5.03
CA PHE A 23 -7.41 24.73 -4.53
C PHE A 23 -5.93 24.40 -4.29
N LYS A 24 -5.51 23.15 -4.55
CA LYS A 24 -4.14 22.72 -4.38
C LYS A 24 -3.29 23.15 -5.59
N LYS A 25 -2.04 23.50 -5.29
CA LYS A 25 -1.04 23.88 -6.31
C LYS A 25 0.12 22.90 -6.21
N PRO A 26 0.08 21.77 -6.92
CA PRO A 26 1.11 20.74 -6.83
C PRO A 26 2.44 21.27 -7.38
N SER A 27 3.51 21.10 -6.58
CA SER A 27 4.88 21.41 -6.95
C SER A 27 5.83 20.55 -6.13
N ALA A 28 6.92 20.10 -6.73
CA ALA A 28 7.96 19.34 -6.03
C ALA A 28 8.73 20.18 -5.01
N GLY A 29 8.79 21.51 -5.22
CA GLY A 29 9.40 22.46 -4.29
C GLY A 29 8.45 23.01 -3.23
N ALA A 30 7.17 22.57 -3.21
CA ALA A 30 6.23 23.04 -2.20
C ALA A 30 6.59 22.49 -0.82
N ASP A 31 6.30 23.29 0.21
CA ASP A 31 6.36 22.78 1.58
C ASP A 31 5.24 21.76 1.84
N PHE A 32 5.49 20.83 2.76
CA PHE A 32 4.58 19.74 3.09
C PHE A 32 4.60 19.43 4.59
N PRO A 33 3.56 18.74 5.15
CA PRO A 33 3.51 18.45 6.58
C PRO A 33 4.69 17.58 7.01
N ARG A 34 5.50 18.10 7.94
CA ARG A 34 6.64 17.39 8.55
C ARG A 34 6.23 16.56 9.77
N ALA A 35 4.96 16.60 10.12
CA ALA A 35 4.45 15.86 11.26
C ALA A 35 4.47 14.35 11.00
N ARG A 36 4.97 13.59 11.99
CA ARG A 36 4.76 12.14 12.09
C ARG A 36 3.54 11.92 12.97
N LEU A 37 2.50 11.28 12.41
CA LEU A 37 1.34 10.85 13.17
C LEU A 37 1.61 9.48 13.75
N VAL A 38 1.23 9.27 15.01
CA VAL A 38 1.48 8.01 15.73
C VAL A 38 0.18 7.55 16.38
N LEU A 39 -0.12 6.28 16.25
CA LEU A 39 -1.15 5.56 16.99
C LEU A 39 -0.43 4.51 17.84
N ALA A 40 -0.26 4.82 19.13
CA ALA A 40 0.64 4.09 20.01
C ALA A 40 0.15 2.69 20.43
N SER A 41 -1.14 2.42 20.31
CA SER A 41 -1.72 1.13 20.70
C SER A 41 -2.87 0.80 19.76
N LEU A 42 -2.55 0.07 18.69
CA LEU A 42 -3.52 -0.40 17.71
C LEU A 42 -3.62 -1.92 17.78
N ARG A 43 -4.84 -2.42 17.92
CA ARG A 43 -5.16 -3.85 17.74
C ARG A 43 -5.94 -4.01 16.45
N PRO A 44 -5.57 -4.97 15.58
CA PRO A 44 -6.35 -5.30 14.41
C PRO A 44 -7.78 -5.72 14.77
N ASP A 45 -8.76 -5.23 14.03
CA ASP A 45 -10.12 -5.76 14.11
C ASP A 45 -10.17 -7.08 13.33
N LEU A 46 -10.29 -8.20 14.03
CA LEU A 46 -10.25 -9.54 13.43
C LEU A 46 -11.36 -9.77 12.40
N ARG A 47 -12.52 -9.10 12.54
CA ARG A 47 -13.58 -9.19 11.53
C ARG A 47 -13.18 -8.50 10.23
N LYS A 48 -12.54 -7.33 10.31
CA LYS A 48 -12.02 -6.61 9.14
C LYS A 48 -10.83 -7.34 8.53
N LEU A 49 -9.95 -7.91 9.35
CA LEU A 49 -8.85 -8.76 8.91
C LEU A 49 -9.39 -9.94 8.09
N ALA A 50 -10.30 -10.73 8.64
CA ALA A 50 -10.90 -11.85 7.94
C ALA A 50 -11.65 -11.45 6.65
N ALA A 51 -12.27 -10.27 6.61
CA ALA A 51 -12.90 -9.74 5.40
C ALA A 51 -11.84 -9.34 4.35
N TYR A 52 -10.72 -8.76 4.79
CA TYR A 52 -9.58 -8.43 3.93
C TYR A 52 -8.93 -9.69 3.34
N GLU A 53 -8.64 -10.67 4.17
CA GLU A 53 -8.08 -11.96 3.75
C GLU A 53 -8.93 -12.61 2.67
N ARG A 54 -10.24 -12.73 2.91
CA ARG A 54 -11.18 -13.30 1.93
C ARG A 54 -11.22 -12.54 0.61
N VAL A 55 -11.27 -11.20 0.63
CA VAL A 55 -11.38 -10.42 -0.61
C VAL A 55 -10.07 -10.39 -1.40
N CYS A 56 -8.92 -10.52 -0.72
CA CYS A 56 -7.60 -10.57 -1.33
C CYS A 56 -7.14 -12.00 -1.67
N GLY A 57 -7.82 -13.04 -1.12
CA GLY A 57 -7.48 -14.45 -1.37
C GLY A 57 -6.39 -15.01 -0.47
N PHE A 58 -6.10 -14.37 0.65
CA PHE A 58 -5.29 -14.97 1.71
C PHE A 58 -6.07 -16.05 2.46
N ALA A 59 -5.37 -17.01 3.05
CA ALA A 59 -5.98 -17.93 3.99
C ALA A 59 -6.61 -17.15 5.15
N THR A 60 -7.83 -17.55 5.56
CA THR A 60 -8.54 -16.85 6.63
C THR A 60 -8.26 -17.54 7.96
N GLY A 61 -7.79 -16.77 8.93
CA GLY A 61 -7.51 -17.27 10.29
C GLY A 61 -6.08 -17.77 10.46
N ASP A 62 -5.17 -17.40 9.58
CA ASP A 62 -3.74 -17.54 9.85
C ASP A 62 -3.34 -16.71 11.05
N ASP A 63 -2.34 -17.15 11.80
CA ASP A 63 -1.88 -16.47 13.02
C ASP A 63 -1.26 -15.09 12.70
N GLY A 64 -0.68 -14.92 11.51
CA GLY A 64 0.02 -13.71 11.08
C GLY A 64 -0.81 -12.79 10.18
N LEU A 65 -0.57 -11.48 10.29
CA LEU A 65 -1.15 -10.50 9.37
C LEU A 65 -0.60 -10.71 7.94
N PRO A 66 -1.44 -10.66 6.90
CA PRO A 66 -0.98 -10.54 5.52
C PRO A 66 0.03 -9.40 5.37
N VAL A 67 1.10 -9.61 4.60
CA VAL A 67 2.22 -8.66 4.46
C VAL A 67 1.76 -7.25 4.04
N THR A 68 0.63 -7.13 3.36
CA THR A 68 0.03 -5.87 2.91
C THR A 68 -0.96 -5.25 3.91
N TYR A 69 -1.40 -5.99 4.93
CA TYR A 69 -2.45 -5.51 5.83
C TYR A 69 -2.02 -4.33 6.73
N PRO A 70 -0.76 -4.23 7.20
CA PRO A 70 -0.32 -3.07 7.97
C PRO A 70 -0.44 -1.74 7.20
N HIS A 71 -0.32 -1.76 5.86
CA HIS A 71 -0.61 -0.59 5.02
C HIS A 71 -2.08 -0.12 5.20
N VAL A 72 -3.03 -1.07 5.27
CA VAL A 72 -4.45 -0.77 5.53
C VAL A 72 -4.65 -0.15 6.91
N LEU A 73 -3.94 -0.66 7.92
CA LEU A 73 -3.99 -0.11 9.29
C LEU A 73 -3.44 1.31 9.38
N GLY A 74 -2.41 1.64 8.58
CA GLY A 74 -1.82 2.99 8.48
C GLY A 74 -2.62 3.96 7.60
N PHE A 75 -3.52 3.46 6.76
CA PHE A 75 -4.25 4.27 5.77
C PHE A 75 -5.01 5.46 6.36
N PRO A 76 -5.72 5.36 7.51
CA PRO A 76 -6.39 6.52 8.12
C PRO A 76 -5.43 7.66 8.50
N LEU A 77 -4.21 7.34 8.95
CA LEU A 77 -3.19 8.32 9.29
C LEU A 77 -2.64 8.99 8.03
N ALA A 78 -2.38 8.20 6.97
CA ALA A 78 -1.95 8.71 5.67
C ALA A 78 -3.01 9.67 5.09
N MET A 79 -4.29 9.29 5.12
CA MET A 79 -5.39 10.15 4.67
C MET A 79 -5.51 11.44 5.48
N ARG A 80 -5.25 11.40 6.80
CA ARG A 80 -5.25 12.60 7.63
C ARG A 80 -4.16 13.59 7.21
N LEU A 81 -2.96 13.11 6.88
CA LEU A 81 -1.89 13.96 6.35
C LEU A 81 -2.24 14.50 4.96
N MET A 82 -2.63 13.63 4.05
CA MET A 82 -2.86 14.00 2.65
C MET A 82 -4.13 14.84 2.43
N SER A 83 -5.12 14.78 3.32
CA SER A 83 -6.30 15.66 3.28
C SER A 83 -6.06 17.02 3.95
N GLY A 84 -4.92 17.22 4.63
CA GLY A 84 -4.55 18.44 5.33
C GLY A 84 -4.44 19.67 4.41
N ARG A 85 -4.54 20.87 4.98
CA ARG A 85 -4.33 22.13 4.21
C ARG A 85 -2.92 22.29 3.73
N ASP A 86 -1.98 21.86 4.52
CA ASP A 86 -0.53 21.92 4.35
C ASP A 86 0.04 20.84 3.41
N PHE A 87 -0.75 19.83 3.04
CA PHE A 87 -0.38 18.89 1.98
C PHE A 87 -0.64 19.52 0.62
N PRO A 88 0.37 19.74 -0.24
CA PRO A 88 0.21 20.58 -1.43
C PRO A 88 -0.45 19.86 -2.62
N LEU A 89 -0.51 18.54 -2.62
CA LEU A 89 -1.07 17.78 -3.74
C LEU A 89 -2.59 17.56 -3.58
N PRO A 90 -3.35 17.60 -4.69
CA PRO A 90 -4.78 17.31 -4.65
C PRO A 90 -5.03 15.84 -4.33
N LEU A 91 -5.92 15.55 -3.38
CA LEU A 91 -6.30 14.17 -3.06
C LEU A 91 -7.09 13.51 -4.21
N LEU A 92 -7.97 14.29 -4.86
CA LEU A 92 -8.67 13.83 -6.06
C LEU A 92 -7.70 13.74 -7.23
N GLY A 93 -7.67 12.56 -7.87
CA GLY A 93 -6.76 12.29 -8.99
C GLY A 93 -5.34 11.93 -8.57
N LEU A 94 -5.06 11.82 -7.27
CA LEU A 94 -3.79 11.28 -6.77
C LEU A 94 -3.73 9.78 -7.10
N VAL A 95 -2.65 9.37 -7.77
CA VAL A 95 -2.47 8.00 -8.25
C VAL A 95 -1.37 7.32 -7.46
N HIS A 96 -1.65 6.18 -6.85
CA HIS A 96 -0.63 5.32 -6.24
C HIS A 96 0.20 4.69 -7.35
N THR A 97 1.50 4.98 -7.42
CA THR A 97 2.39 4.57 -8.51
C THR A 97 3.30 3.42 -8.13
N SER A 98 3.68 3.34 -6.86
CA SER A 98 4.52 2.24 -6.37
C SER A 98 4.40 2.05 -4.87
N ILE A 99 4.74 0.86 -4.42
CA ILE A 99 4.93 0.56 -3.00
C ILE A 99 6.15 -0.35 -2.81
N GLU A 100 6.96 -0.04 -1.81
CA GLU A 100 7.92 -0.95 -1.23
C GLU A 100 7.45 -1.32 0.19
N ILE A 101 7.49 -2.60 0.53
CA ILE A 101 7.19 -3.13 1.86
C ILE A 101 8.41 -3.92 2.33
N VAL A 102 8.82 -3.68 3.57
CA VAL A 102 9.83 -4.49 4.26
C VAL A 102 9.21 -5.07 5.52
N ARG A 103 9.09 -6.39 5.58
CA ARG A 103 8.65 -7.12 6.76
C ARG A 103 9.85 -7.77 7.43
N HIS A 104 10.16 -7.33 8.64
CA HIS A 104 11.31 -7.78 9.43
C HIS A 104 10.96 -8.95 10.35
N ALA A 105 9.68 -9.08 10.73
CA ALA A 105 9.16 -10.17 11.54
C ALA A 105 7.69 -10.39 11.21
N GLU A 106 7.18 -11.55 11.54
CA GLU A 106 5.76 -11.84 11.48
C GLU A 106 4.99 -11.00 12.51
N LEU A 107 3.80 -10.57 12.15
CA LEU A 107 2.93 -9.77 13.00
C LEU A 107 1.69 -10.59 13.37
N PRO A 108 1.56 -11.08 14.61
CA PRO A 108 0.37 -11.79 15.05
C PRO A 108 -0.93 -11.01 14.82
N GLY A 109 -1.98 -11.69 14.37
CA GLY A 109 -3.27 -11.06 14.10
C GLY A 109 -3.95 -10.41 15.31
N ASP A 110 -3.66 -10.90 16.51
CA ASP A 110 -4.15 -10.40 17.81
C ASP A 110 -3.17 -9.47 18.53
N GLY A 111 -2.04 -9.15 17.89
CA GLY A 111 -0.99 -8.30 18.45
C GLY A 111 -1.44 -6.87 18.72
N THR A 112 -0.63 -6.16 19.48
CA THR A 112 -0.78 -4.71 19.73
C THR A 112 0.44 -3.99 19.15
N TYR A 113 0.19 -2.98 18.33
CA TYR A 113 1.21 -2.30 17.53
C TYR A 113 1.21 -0.81 17.74
N GLU A 114 2.38 -0.19 17.69
CA GLU A 114 2.50 1.22 17.36
C GLU A 114 2.55 1.37 15.84
N ILE A 115 1.70 2.23 15.28
CA ILE A 115 1.76 2.58 13.86
C ILE A 115 2.06 4.06 13.72
N SER A 116 3.06 4.39 12.93
CA SER A 116 3.36 5.76 12.58
C SER A 116 3.34 5.99 11.07
N VAL A 117 2.91 7.20 10.68
CA VAL A 117 2.87 7.62 9.27
C VAL A 117 3.41 9.03 9.14
N HIS A 118 4.23 9.26 8.13
CA HIS A 118 4.71 10.60 7.76
C HIS A 118 4.94 10.71 6.25
N ILE A 119 5.02 11.95 5.77
CA ILE A 119 5.45 12.23 4.41
C ILE A 119 6.97 12.42 4.45
N GLU A 120 7.68 11.61 3.68
CA GLU A 120 9.14 11.64 3.62
C GLU A 120 9.63 12.77 2.72
N LYS A 121 9.06 12.84 1.51
CA LYS A 121 9.47 13.82 0.50
C LYS A 121 8.41 14.07 -0.56
N LEU A 122 8.59 15.20 -1.26
CA LEU A 122 8.02 15.44 -2.58
C LEU A 122 9.14 15.35 -3.61
N SER A 123 8.85 14.79 -4.77
CA SER A 123 9.82 14.60 -5.85
C SER A 123 9.24 15.03 -7.20
N PRO A 124 10.04 15.64 -8.09
CA PRO A 124 9.59 15.91 -9.45
C PRO A 124 9.41 14.60 -10.21
N HIS A 125 8.37 14.55 -11.03
CA HIS A 125 8.10 13.45 -11.93
C HIS A 125 7.73 14.01 -13.31
N ARG A 126 8.04 13.29 -14.40
CA ARG A 126 7.73 13.73 -15.79
C ARG A 126 6.26 14.08 -16.03
N ARG A 127 5.33 13.58 -15.23
CA ARG A 127 3.88 13.82 -15.35
C ARG A 127 3.33 14.67 -14.22
N GLY A 128 4.17 15.23 -13.34
CA GLY A 128 3.72 16.00 -12.20
C GLY A 128 4.64 15.97 -10.99
N THR A 129 4.07 15.81 -9.82
CA THR A 129 4.80 15.73 -8.53
C THR A 129 4.39 14.45 -7.80
N GLU A 130 5.37 13.75 -7.26
CA GLU A 130 5.16 12.58 -6.41
C GLU A 130 5.37 12.92 -4.94
N ALA A 131 4.56 12.29 -4.08
CA ALA A 131 4.74 12.28 -2.64
C ALA A 131 5.08 10.86 -2.18
N THR A 132 6.13 10.72 -1.38
CA THR A 132 6.46 9.46 -0.70
C THR A 132 5.91 9.50 0.71
N VAL A 133 5.03 8.54 1.02
CA VAL A 133 4.42 8.34 2.34
C VAL A 133 5.00 7.09 2.97
N VAL A 134 5.57 7.24 4.16
CA VAL A 134 6.15 6.14 4.94
C VAL A 134 5.20 5.74 6.04
N THR A 135 4.97 4.44 6.15
CA THR A 135 4.25 3.81 7.27
C THR A 135 5.20 2.85 7.97
N GLU A 136 5.32 2.95 9.28
CA GLU A 136 6.09 2.03 10.11
C GLU A 136 5.19 1.37 11.15
N VAL A 137 5.43 0.10 11.41
CA VAL A 137 4.82 -0.66 12.50
C VAL A 137 5.91 -1.10 13.45
N ARG A 138 5.69 -0.85 14.74
CA ARG A 138 6.62 -1.20 15.80
C ARG A 138 5.99 -2.11 16.84
N VAL A 139 6.84 -2.98 17.38
CA VAL A 139 6.59 -3.73 18.61
C VAL A 139 7.70 -3.31 19.59
N ALA A 140 7.31 -2.71 20.69
CA ALA A 140 8.23 -1.97 21.56
C ALA A 140 9.05 -0.94 20.72
N ASP A 141 10.39 -1.00 20.80
CA ASP A 141 11.28 -0.06 20.09
C ASP A 141 11.66 -0.53 18.66
N ASP A 142 11.30 -1.76 18.30
CA ASP A 142 11.72 -2.37 17.04
C ASP A 142 10.74 -2.11 15.90
N VAL A 143 11.25 -1.68 14.74
CA VAL A 143 10.48 -1.67 13.51
C VAL A 143 10.37 -3.10 12.99
N VAL A 144 9.14 -3.64 13.00
CA VAL A 144 8.86 -4.99 12.52
C VAL A 144 8.31 -5.02 11.10
N TRP A 145 7.81 -3.87 10.63
CA TRP A 145 7.31 -3.70 9.29
C TRP A 145 7.34 -2.22 8.88
N GLU A 146 7.67 -1.97 7.63
CA GLU A 146 7.60 -0.61 7.05
C GLU A 146 7.16 -0.66 5.59
N SER A 147 6.58 0.45 5.11
CA SER A 147 6.33 0.65 3.69
C SER A 147 6.62 2.07 3.25
N ARG A 148 7.02 2.21 1.97
CA ARG A 148 7.14 3.46 1.24
C ARG A 148 6.20 3.43 0.05
N SER A 149 5.14 4.22 0.12
CA SER A 149 4.15 4.37 -0.95
C SER A 149 4.36 5.67 -1.70
N THR A 150 4.40 5.61 -3.02
CA THR A 150 4.55 6.80 -3.88
C THR A 150 3.23 7.14 -4.55
N TYR A 151 2.82 8.40 -4.42
CA TYR A 151 1.57 8.94 -4.96
C TYR A 151 1.84 10.09 -5.91
N LEU A 152 1.37 9.99 -7.16
CA LEU A 152 1.57 10.98 -8.21
C LEU A 152 0.35 11.91 -8.35
N ALA A 153 0.55 13.21 -8.20
CA ALA A 153 -0.36 14.24 -8.67
C ALA A 153 0.05 14.69 -10.07
N ARG A 154 -0.81 14.44 -11.06
CA ARG A 154 -0.53 14.80 -12.46
C ARG A 154 -0.79 16.29 -12.67
N HIS A 155 0.21 16.99 -13.22
CA HIS A 155 0.09 18.37 -13.68
C HIS A 155 1.18 18.67 -14.73
N ARG A 156 1.08 19.80 -15.42
CA ARG A 156 2.12 20.24 -16.36
C ARG A 156 3.39 20.55 -15.59
N THR A 157 4.52 20.05 -16.07
CA THR A 157 5.86 20.32 -15.55
C THR A 157 6.64 21.11 -16.58
N GLU A 158 7.48 22.04 -16.14
CA GLU A 158 8.36 22.83 -17.00
C GLU A 158 9.62 22.03 -17.37
N THR A 159 9.94 21.00 -16.62
CA THR A 159 11.11 20.16 -16.86
C THR A 159 10.78 19.15 -17.93
N ALA A 160 11.45 19.25 -19.08
CA ALA A 160 11.46 18.17 -20.07
C ALA A 160 11.95 16.89 -19.37
N PRO A 161 11.31 15.75 -19.60
CA PRO A 161 11.77 14.50 -19.00
C PRO A 161 13.18 14.21 -19.53
N ALA A 162 14.14 14.00 -18.64
CA ALA A 162 15.25 13.15 -19.02
C ALA A 162 14.65 11.83 -19.49
N ASP A 163 15.00 11.39 -20.70
CA ASP A 163 14.66 10.06 -21.17
C ASP A 163 15.15 9.08 -20.10
N GLY A 164 14.24 8.64 -19.25
CA GLY A 164 14.52 7.52 -18.36
C GLY A 164 14.89 6.32 -19.22
N PRO A 165 15.66 5.36 -18.71
CA PRO A 165 15.98 4.16 -19.46
C PRO A 165 14.70 3.66 -20.13
N ARG A 166 14.73 3.52 -21.46
CA ARG A 166 13.64 2.86 -22.19
C ARG A 166 13.40 1.53 -21.48
N GLU A 167 12.19 1.34 -21.04
CA GLU A 167 11.74 0.05 -20.50
C GLU A 167 12.19 -0.99 -21.52
N GLN A 168 13.24 -1.74 -21.19
CA GLN A 168 13.67 -2.84 -22.05
C GLN A 168 12.46 -3.75 -22.13
N GLU A 169 12.02 -4.07 -23.36
CA GLU A 169 10.99 -5.08 -23.59
C GLU A 169 11.44 -6.37 -22.92
N ARG A 170 10.98 -6.56 -21.71
CA ARG A 170 11.20 -7.81 -20.98
C ARG A 170 10.21 -8.81 -21.51
N ALA A 171 10.68 -10.02 -21.78
CA ALA A 171 9.79 -11.12 -22.07
C ALA A 171 8.75 -11.24 -20.93
N PRO A 172 7.47 -11.42 -21.27
CA PRO A 172 6.42 -11.59 -20.27
C PRO A 172 6.72 -12.79 -19.38
N LEU A 173 6.34 -12.68 -18.10
CA LEU A 173 6.52 -13.78 -17.14
C LEU A 173 5.64 -14.98 -17.54
N PRO A 174 6.03 -16.21 -17.15
CA PRO A 174 5.20 -17.41 -17.32
C PRO A 174 3.83 -17.22 -16.69
N ALA A 175 2.76 -17.45 -17.45
CA ALA A 175 1.40 -17.41 -16.95
C ALA A 175 1.15 -18.58 -15.99
N VAL A 176 0.59 -18.31 -14.83
CA VAL A 176 0.24 -19.30 -13.80
C VAL A 176 -1.25 -19.54 -13.76
N GLU A 177 -2.05 -18.46 -13.71
CA GLU A 177 -3.49 -18.56 -13.54
C GLU A 177 -4.22 -17.39 -14.20
N GLU A 178 -5.42 -17.65 -14.72
CA GLU A 178 -6.34 -16.62 -15.20
C GLU A 178 -7.38 -16.33 -14.10
N TRP A 179 -7.51 -15.06 -13.72
CA TRP A 179 -8.47 -14.62 -12.72
C TRP A 179 -9.62 -13.83 -13.32
N ARG A 180 -10.84 -14.29 -13.06
CA ARG A 180 -12.07 -13.56 -13.34
C ARG A 180 -12.41 -12.68 -12.15
N ILE A 181 -12.31 -11.38 -12.33
CA ILE A 181 -12.50 -10.39 -11.28
C ILE A 181 -13.95 -9.88 -11.33
N ALA A 182 -14.66 -10.10 -10.22
CA ALA A 182 -16.05 -9.68 -10.11
C ALA A 182 -16.20 -8.15 -10.04
N GLY A 183 -17.30 -7.62 -10.54
CA GLY A 183 -17.57 -6.18 -10.56
C GLY A 183 -17.76 -5.53 -9.18
N ASP A 184 -17.94 -6.33 -8.13
CA ASP A 184 -18.12 -5.86 -6.76
C ASP A 184 -16.84 -5.87 -5.90
N VAL A 185 -15.71 -6.34 -6.46
CA VAL A 185 -14.42 -6.42 -5.74
C VAL A 185 -14.03 -5.07 -5.14
N GLY A 186 -14.19 -3.98 -5.89
CA GLY A 186 -13.89 -2.64 -5.37
C GLY A 186 -14.69 -2.29 -4.12
N ARG A 187 -15.98 -2.63 -4.08
CA ARG A 187 -16.84 -2.40 -2.90
C ARG A 187 -16.45 -3.30 -1.73
N ARG A 188 -16.18 -4.59 -1.99
CA ARG A 188 -15.76 -5.53 -0.93
C ARG A 188 -14.41 -5.14 -0.32
N TYR A 189 -13.43 -4.81 -1.15
CA TYR A 189 -12.14 -4.33 -0.68
C TYR A 189 -12.28 -2.99 0.06
N GLY A 190 -13.03 -2.03 -0.48
CA GLY A 190 -13.28 -0.75 0.18
C GLY A 190 -13.98 -0.89 1.53
N ALA A 191 -14.82 -1.90 1.73
CA ALA A 191 -15.44 -2.22 3.03
C ALA A 191 -14.41 -2.77 4.03
N ALA A 192 -13.48 -3.61 3.58
CA ALA A 192 -12.45 -4.21 4.41
C ALA A 192 -11.30 -3.26 4.74
N SER A 193 -10.81 -2.49 3.75
CA SER A 193 -9.67 -1.58 3.87
C SER A 193 -10.03 -0.17 4.35
N GLY A 194 -11.29 0.24 4.18
CA GLY A 194 -11.72 1.61 4.41
C GLY A 194 -11.46 2.56 3.23
N ASP A 195 -10.74 2.15 2.20
CA ASP A 195 -10.55 2.96 0.99
C ASP A 195 -11.82 2.96 0.13
N ARG A 196 -12.64 3.97 0.34
CA ARG A 196 -13.90 4.18 -0.36
C ARG A 196 -13.80 5.26 -1.44
N ASN A 197 -12.66 5.34 -2.13
CA ASN A 197 -12.55 6.24 -3.27
C ASN A 197 -13.61 5.87 -4.32
N PRO A 198 -14.45 6.84 -4.76
CA PRO A 198 -15.59 6.59 -5.66
C PRO A 198 -15.25 5.87 -6.97
N ILE A 199 -14.00 5.99 -7.46
CA ILE A 199 -13.56 5.35 -8.72
C ILE A 199 -13.59 3.81 -8.64
N HIS A 200 -13.54 3.25 -7.44
CA HIS A 200 -13.55 1.81 -7.20
C HIS A 200 -14.94 1.25 -6.90
N LEU A 201 -15.88 2.12 -6.53
CA LEU A 201 -17.17 1.69 -5.96
C LEU A 201 -18.26 1.52 -7.00
N HIS A 202 -18.33 2.42 -7.99
CA HIS A 202 -19.40 2.44 -8.96
C HIS A 202 -18.95 2.93 -10.34
N PRO A 203 -19.45 2.33 -11.45
CA PRO A 203 -19.09 2.75 -12.80
C PRO A 203 -19.40 4.21 -13.12
N LEU A 204 -20.53 4.75 -12.64
CA LEU A 204 -20.91 6.14 -12.89
C LEU A 204 -19.94 7.13 -12.23
N THR A 205 -19.52 6.85 -10.99
CA THR A 205 -18.53 7.70 -10.32
C THR A 205 -17.17 7.58 -10.97
N ALA A 206 -16.76 6.39 -11.41
CA ALA A 206 -15.50 6.19 -12.12
C ALA A 206 -15.44 7.00 -13.44
N ARG A 207 -16.55 7.10 -14.17
CA ARG A 207 -16.65 7.88 -15.42
C ARG A 207 -16.39 9.38 -15.20
N LEU A 208 -16.78 9.94 -14.05
CA LEU A 208 -16.48 11.33 -13.70
C LEU A 208 -14.98 11.61 -13.59
N PHE A 209 -14.18 10.56 -13.37
CA PHE A 209 -12.72 10.61 -13.30
C PHE A 209 -12.02 10.05 -14.55
N GLY A 210 -12.77 9.86 -15.66
CA GLY A 210 -12.22 9.43 -16.95
C GLY A 210 -12.01 7.92 -17.11
N PHE A 211 -12.53 7.09 -16.21
CA PHE A 211 -12.50 5.64 -16.34
C PHE A 211 -13.81 5.12 -16.96
N PRO A 212 -13.78 4.22 -17.94
CA PRO A 212 -15.00 3.70 -18.60
C PRO A 212 -15.87 2.86 -17.65
N ARG A 213 -15.26 2.25 -16.63
CA ARG A 213 -15.89 1.41 -15.60
C ARG A 213 -15.19 1.63 -14.26
N ALA A 214 -15.75 1.07 -13.18
CA ALA A 214 -15.04 1.00 -11.90
C ALA A 214 -13.69 0.25 -12.08
N ILE A 215 -12.70 0.62 -11.29
CA ILE A 215 -11.37 0.00 -11.33
C ILE A 215 -11.05 -0.68 -10.00
N ALA A 216 -10.25 -1.74 -10.03
CA ALA A 216 -9.75 -2.35 -8.80
C ALA A 216 -8.80 -1.38 -8.07
N HIS A 217 -8.75 -1.49 -6.74
CA HIS A 217 -7.72 -0.78 -5.97
C HIS A 217 -6.33 -1.36 -6.29
N GLY A 218 -5.33 -0.50 -6.48
CA GLY A 218 -3.96 -0.96 -6.70
C GLY A 218 -3.48 -1.91 -5.58
N MET A 219 -3.71 -1.53 -4.32
CA MET A 219 -3.32 -2.39 -3.19
C MET A 219 -4.07 -3.72 -3.13
N TRP A 220 -5.29 -3.81 -3.68
CA TRP A 220 -5.96 -5.10 -3.85
C TRP A 220 -5.23 -5.98 -4.86
N THR A 221 -4.78 -5.41 -6.00
CA THR A 221 -4.06 -6.19 -7.01
C THR A 221 -2.75 -6.76 -6.47
N VAL A 222 -1.98 -5.94 -5.75
CA VAL A 222 -0.74 -6.40 -5.08
C VAL A 222 -1.06 -7.47 -4.02
N ALA A 223 -2.05 -7.22 -3.16
CA ALA A 223 -2.44 -8.18 -2.13
C ALA A 223 -2.89 -9.52 -2.72
N ARG A 224 -3.63 -9.49 -3.84
CA ARG A 224 -4.09 -10.71 -4.53
C ARG A 224 -2.92 -11.48 -5.17
N CYS A 225 -1.96 -10.76 -5.77
CA CYS A 225 -0.74 -11.40 -6.27
C CYS A 225 0.06 -12.04 -5.13
N LEU A 226 0.24 -11.34 -4.00
CA LEU A 226 0.99 -11.85 -2.87
C LEU A 226 0.27 -12.99 -2.14
N ALA A 227 -1.05 -13.05 -2.20
CA ALA A 227 -1.81 -14.19 -1.70
C ALA A 227 -1.58 -15.46 -2.55
N ALA A 228 -1.31 -15.32 -3.85
CA ALA A 228 -0.97 -16.43 -4.73
C ALA A 228 0.52 -16.80 -4.65
N HIS A 229 1.41 -15.79 -4.70
CA HIS A 229 2.85 -15.98 -4.66
C HIS A 229 3.35 -16.52 -3.32
N GLY A 230 2.71 -16.10 -2.22
CA GLY A 230 3.24 -16.24 -0.88
C GLY A 230 4.28 -15.15 -0.55
N ALA A 231 4.49 -14.92 0.73
CA ALA A 231 5.53 -14.01 1.20
C ALA A 231 6.27 -14.63 2.38
N PRO A 232 7.62 -14.74 2.32
CA PRO A 232 8.41 -15.23 3.44
C PRO A 232 8.17 -14.39 4.69
N GLU A 233 8.37 -14.97 5.89
CA GLU A 233 8.25 -14.25 7.16
C GLU A 233 9.04 -12.93 7.16
N ARG A 234 10.26 -12.96 6.63
CA ARG A 234 11.09 -11.79 6.40
C ARG A 234 11.21 -11.54 4.90
N ALA A 235 10.63 -10.45 4.46
CA ALA A 235 10.52 -10.18 3.03
C ALA A 235 10.65 -8.69 2.70
N ARG A 236 11.23 -8.41 1.53
CA ARG A 236 11.05 -7.14 0.82
C ARG A 236 10.12 -7.41 -0.35
N VAL A 237 9.09 -6.60 -0.47
CA VAL A 237 8.16 -6.62 -1.60
C VAL A 237 8.23 -5.26 -2.26
N THR A 238 8.44 -5.25 -3.58
CA THR A 238 8.30 -4.05 -4.41
C THR A 238 7.17 -4.27 -5.40
N ALA A 239 6.37 -3.22 -5.65
CA ALA A 239 5.35 -3.28 -6.68
C ALA A 239 5.16 -1.92 -7.34
N GLU A 240 4.93 -1.94 -8.66
CA GLU A 240 4.64 -0.77 -9.48
C GLU A 240 3.27 -0.92 -10.15
N PHE A 241 2.48 0.15 -10.08
CA PHE A 241 1.14 0.20 -10.66
C PHE A 241 1.22 0.83 -12.05
N ARG A 242 1.11 0.01 -13.11
CA ARG A 242 1.29 0.42 -14.50
C ARG A 242 -0.02 0.88 -15.15
N ALA A 243 -1.10 0.14 -14.92
CA ALA A 243 -2.40 0.43 -15.51
C ALA A 243 -3.56 -0.01 -14.61
N PRO A 244 -4.72 0.67 -14.67
CA PRO A 244 -5.89 0.27 -13.90
C PRO A 244 -6.48 -1.04 -14.41
N VAL A 245 -6.92 -1.91 -13.50
CA VAL A 245 -7.72 -3.10 -13.79
C VAL A 245 -9.19 -2.71 -13.79
N LEU A 246 -9.87 -2.87 -14.93
CA LEU A 246 -11.30 -2.56 -15.07
C LEU A 246 -12.17 -3.64 -14.44
N LEU A 247 -13.27 -3.24 -13.77
CA LEU A 247 -14.20 -4.14 -13.11
C LEU A 247 -15.58 -4.18 -13.81
N PRO A 248 -16.18 -5.36 -14.05
CA PRO A 248 -15.53 -6.68 -14.00
C PRO A 248 -14.47 -6.84 -15.08
N GLY A 249 -13.56 -7.78 -14.93
CA GLY A 249 -12.51 -8.05 -15.90
C GLY A 249 -11.89 -9.43 -15.74
N THR A 250 -11.04 -9.79 -16.68
CA THR A 250 -10.21 -11.00 -16.65
C THR A 250 -8.77 -10.55 -16.74
N VAL A 251 -7.90 -11.15 -15.94
CA VAL A 251 -6.46 -10.86 -15.93
C VAL A 251 -5.69 -12.16 -15.76
N THR A 252 -4.47 -12.16 -16.27
CA THR A 252 -3.53 -13.27 -16.09
C THR A 252 -2.55 -12.92 -14.97
N TYR A 253 -2.45 -13.77 -13.98
CA TYR A 253 -1.38 -13.78 -13.00
C TYR A 253 -0.20 -14.57 -13.55
N ALA A 254 0.99 -14.01 -13.44
CA ALA A 254 2.24 -14.62 -13.89
C ALA A 254 3.34 -14.39 -12.85
N GLU A 255 4.24 -15.35 -12.71
CA GLU A 255 5.37 -15.27 -11.80
C GLU A 255 6.53 -16.12 -12.30
N ASP A 256 7.71 -15.94 -11.69
CA ASP A 256 8.89 -16.76 -11.91
C ASP A 256 9.59 -17.14 -10.60
N ASP A 257 10.52 -18.07 -10.72
CA ASP A 257 11.33 -18.59 -9.59
C ASP A 257 12.27 -17.54 -8.99
N ALA A 258 12.47 -16.38 -9.66
CA ALA A 258 13.26 -15.27 -9.14
C ALA A 258 12.44 -14.31 -8.26
N GLY A 259 11.21 -14.68 -7.92
CA GLY A 259 10.30 -13.93 -7.07
C GLY A 259 9.62 -12.75 -7.76
N ARG A 260 9.70 -12.65 -9.10
CA ARG A 260 8.96 -11.63 -9.84
C ARG A 260 7.53 -12.09 -10.08
N PHE A 261 6.60 -11.15 -10.03
CA PHE A 261 5.20 -11.39 -10.38
C PHE A 261 4.65 -10.24 -11.22
N GLU A 262 3.66 -10.54 -12.03
CA GLU A 262 2.89 -9.54 -12.77
C GLU A 262 1.41 -9.92 -12.88
N LEU A 263 0.58 -8.91 -13.05
CA LEU A 263 -0.83 -9.04 -13.38
C LEU A 263 -1.08 -8.31 -14.69
N ARG A 264 -1.57 -9.00 -15.72
CA ARG A 264 -1.75 -8.43 -17.06
C ARG A 264 -3.06 -8.84 -17.72
N ASP A 265 -3.48 -8.07 -18.72
CA ASP A 265 -4.55 -8.42 -19.67
C ASP A 265 -3.94 -8.35 -21.08
N GLY A 266 -3.70 -9.51 -21.69
CA GLY A 266 -2.86 -9.64 -22.89
C GLY A 266 -1.46 -9.10 -22.61
N ASP A 267 -1.02 -8.15 -23.45
CA ASP A 267 0.28 -7.49 -23.32
C ASP A 267 0.28 -6.30 -22.33
N ARG A 268 -0.89 -5.93 -21.82
CA ARG A 268 -1.02 -4.79 -20.93
C ARG A 268 -0.75 -5.19 -19.48
N VAL A 269 0.39 -4.82 -18.97
CA VAL A 269 0.73 -4.99 -17.56
C VAL A 269 -0.04 -4.00 -16.70
N HIS A 270 -0.72 -4.49 -15.66
CA HIS A 270 -1.45 -3.71 -14.68
C HIS A 270 -0.64 -3.44 -13.42
N VAL A 271 0.01 -4.46 -12.92
CA VAL A 271 0.96 -4.39 -11.80
C VAL A 271 2.11 -5.35 -12.07
N GLU A 272 3.30 -4.95 -11.72
CA GLU A 272 4.47 -5.80 -11.65
C GLU A 272 5.15 -5.63 -10.30
N GLY A 273 5.83 -6.65 -9.83
CA GLY A 273 6.50 -6.59 -8.56
C GLY A 273 7.48 -7.73 -8.32
N ARG A 274 8.08 -7.69 -7.16
CA ARG A 274 9.06 -8.69 -6.74
C ARG A 274 8.96 -8.95 -5.24
N VAL A 275 9.14 -10.20 -4.87
CA VAL A 275 9.29 -10.67 -3.50
C VAL A 275 10.71 -11.16 -3.30
N GLU A 276 11.42 -10.60 -2.34
CA GLU A 276 12.77 -11.00 -1.97
C GLU A 276 12.77 -11.49 -0.52
N ARG A 277 13.33 -12.68 -0.28
CA ARG A 277 13.55 -13.16 1.08
C ARG A 277 14.69 -12.36 1.73
N LEU A 278 14.46 -11.83 2.90
CA LEU A 278 15.51 -11.19 3.70
C LEU A 278 16.23 -12.26 4.55
N GLY A 279 17.54 -12.14 4.62
CA GLY A 279 18.36 -12.97 5.51
C GLY A 279 17.98 -12.78 6.99
N PRO A 280 18.51 -13.63 7.89
CA PRO A 280 18.31 -13.44 9.33
C PRO A 280 18.79 -12.04 9.72
N GLY A 281 17.95 -11.33 10.50
CA GLY A 281 18.32 -10.04 11.07
C GLY A 281 19.48 -10.20 12.04
N PRO A 282 20.15 -9.10 12.43
CA PRO A 282 21.12 -9.17 13.51
C PRO A 282 20.43 -9.83 14.70
N LEU A 283 21.08 -10.86 15.26
CA LEU A 283 20.59 -11.57 16.43
C LEU A 283 20.40 -10.53 17.55
N GLN A 284 19.16 -10.11 17.79
CA GLN A 284 18.84 -9.40 19.02
C GLN A 284 19.12 -10.38 20.16
N GLY A 285 20.02 -9.98 21.06
CA GLY A 285 20.49 -10.81 22.14
C GLY A 285 19.31 -11.44 22.89
N ARG A 286 19.23 -12.77 22.89
CA ARG A 286 18.39 -13.46 23.87
C ARG A 286 18.71 -12.87 25.23
N PRO A 287 17.73 -12.44 26.05
CA PRO A 287 18.00 -12.11 27.43
C PRO A 287 18.69 -13.31 28.05
N GLY A 288 19.89 -13.08 28.56
CA GLY A 288 20.78 -14.12 29.05
C GLY A 288 20.04 -15.06 30.01
N SER A 289 20.12 -16.35 29.73
CA SER A 289 19.86 -17.38 30.70
C SER A 289 20.78 -17.11 31.90
N VAL A 290 20.20 -16.60 33.00
CA VAL A 290 20.88 -16.51 34.28
C VAL A 290 21.27 -17.95 34.69
N PRO A 291 22.54 -18.28 34.91
CA PRO A 291 22.90 -19.58 35.43
C PRO A 291 22.33 -19.71 36.84
N LEU A 292 21.57 -20.75 37.09
CA LEU A 292 21.19 -21.13 38.45
C LEU A 292 22.46 -21.37 39.27
N PRO A 293 22.56 -20.84 40.52
CA PRO A 293 23.70 -21.13 41.39
C PRO A 293 23.69 -22.62 41.73
N GLY A 294 24.84 -23.26 41.46
CA GLY A 294 25.03 -24.67 41.70
C GLY A 294 24.95 -25.02 43.18
N ASP A 295 24.34 -26.18 43.45
CA ASP A 295 24.44 -26.88 44.70
C ASP A 295 25.89 -27.24 45.01
N GLN A 296 26.35 -26.84 46.20
CA GLN A 296 27.46 -27.45 46.93
C GLN A 296 26.91 -28.24 48.08
#